data_457e6d6bd0a04d61e3e5f22d1b639e45
#
_entry.id   457e6d6bd0a04d61e3e5f22d1b639e45
#
_cell.length_a   1.000
_cell.length_b   1.000
_cell.length_c   1.000
_cell.angle_alpha   90.00
_cell.angle_beta   90.00
_cell.angle_gamma   90.00
#
_symmetry.space_group_name_H-M   'P 1'
#
loop_
_entity.id
_entity.type
_entity.pdbx_description
1 polymer ?
#
loop_
_entity_poly.entity_id
_entity_poly.type
_entity_poly.pdbx_seq_one_letter_code
_entity_poly.pdbx_strand_id
1 'polypeptide(L)'
;MQIADHKVVRLPQWVFPWLLLLAAPFLSASDSDWQGVDRVVAVADVHGDYENYIEVLRQAELIDRRGRWSGGTTHFVQLGDVPDRGPDSAKIIEHLKALEKQAKRAGGKVHPLIGNHEVMNMTDDLRYVHPGEYEALKSRRAKRLQKDYLDRVVDYVISQQGEEAVDDAFREQLLKDYPLGFVEHRQYWSSEGEFGEWVSGHNTVIRINRSLFVHGGISSDFLEQTLESINDNVRSELRSIDPSNLSFVDNQRGPLWYRGLSMGEQTPLIAEEVDALLEHFDVDRIVVGHTPGFGTVVPRYNAKVLAADSGIAAHYGGHLASVLIEDGEIFTIQRGQRVPIPSSDAGLLDYYRSINEIEPGVKNLEFLIRQLEEGDESP
;
A
#
# COMPACT_ATOMS: atom_id res chain seq x y z
N MET A 1 89.71 -41.08 -10.57
CA MET A 1 88.43 -41.50 -9.87
C MET A 1 87.41 -40.41 -10.21
N GLN A 2 86.56 -40.69 -11.19
CA GLN A 2 85.62 -39.79 -11.84
C GLN A 2 84.40 -39.62 -10.95
N ILE A 3 84.00 -38.39 -10.79
CA ILE A 3 82.70 -38.05 -10.17
C ILE A 3 81.83 -37.49 -11.30
N ALA A 4 80.64 -38.14 -11.46
CA ALA A 4 79.71 -37.98 -12.55
C ALA A 4 78.89 -36.65 -12.41
N ASP A 5 78.76 -35.97 -13.54
CA ASP A 5 77.89 -34.81 -13.77
C ASP A 5 76.41 -35.20 -13.66
N HIS A 6 75.65 -34.58 -12.76
CA HIS A 6 74.21 -34.61 -12.81
C HIS A 6 73.64 -33.39 -13.57
N LYS A 7 73.17 -33.65 -14.79
CA LYS A 7 72.42 -32.66 -15.56
C LYS A 7 71.04 -32.37 -14.96
N VAL A 8 70.81 -31.15 -14.53
CA VAL A 8 69.50 -30.62 -14.11
C VAL A 8 68.69 -30.35 -15.36
N VAL A 9 67.62 -31.12 -15.58
CA VAL A 9 66.62 -30.88 -16.65
C VAL A 9 65.71 -29.76 -16.17
N ARG A 10 65.77 -28.60 -16.89
CA ARG A 10 64.80 -27.52 -16.73
C ARG A 10 63.54 -27.83 -17.48
N LEU A 11 62.36 -27.95 -16.79
CA LEU A 11 61.03 -28.01 -17.38
C LEU A 11 60.58 -26.61 -17.82
N PRO A 12 59.89 -26.45 -18.96
CA PRO A 12 59.42 -25.15 -19.43
C PRO A 12 58.24 -24.71 -18.58
N GLN A 13 58.26 -23.42 -18.18
CA GLN A 13 57.15 -22.76 -17.48
C GLN A 13 56.00 -22.58 -18.47
N TRP A 14 54.92 -23.30 -18.27
CA TRP A 14 53.64 -23.05 -18.91
C TRP A 14 52.98 -21.82 -18.30
N VAL A 15 52.81 -20.78 -19.12
CA VAL A 15 52.08 -19.55 -18.78
C VAL A 15 50.60 -19.94 -18.68
N PHE A 16 50.06 -19.97 -17.46
CA PHE A 16 48.60 -20.02 -17.23
C PHE A 16 48.04 -18.64 -17.51
N PRO A 17 47.10 -18.46 -18.46
CA PRO A 17 46.37 -17.20 -18.54
C PRO A 17 45.43 -17.10 -17.34
N TRP A 18 45.66 -16.11 -16.48
CA TRP A 18 44.71 -15.71 -15.48
C TRP A 18 43.44 -15.19 -16.15
N LEU A 19 42.39 -16.02 -16.23
CA LEU A 19 41.04 -15.54 -16.47
C LEU A 19 40.66 -14.70 -15.24
N LEU A 20 40.74 -13.39 -15.35
CA LEU A 20 40.05 -12.46 -14.48
C LEU A 20 38.56 -12.63 -14.74
N LEU A 21 37.92 -13.51 -13.98
CA LEU A 21 36.48 -13.49 -13.77
C LEU A 21 36.20 -12.14 -13.07
N LEU A 22 35.80 -11.15 -13.86
CA LEU A 22 35.09 -9.98 -13.36
C LEU A 22 33.81 -10.52 -12.70
N ALA A 23 33.87 -10.77 -11.40
CA ALA A 23 32.67 -10.91 -10.59
C ALA A 23 31.98 -9.52 -10.68
N ALA A 24 31.00 -9.42 -11.60
CA ALA A 24 30.03 -8.35 -11.51
C ALA A 24 29.47 -8.43 -10.08
N PRO A 25 29.44 -7.29 -9.34
CA PRO A 25 28.75 -7.32 -8.06
C PRO A 25 27.33 -7.75 -8.36
N PHE A 26 26.89 -8.88 -7.78
CA PHE A 26 25.50 -9.16 -7.63
C PHE A 26 24.96 -7.99 -6.79
N LEU A 27 24.41 -6.95 -7.45
CA LEU A 27 23.51 -6.06 -6.77
C LEU A 27 22.42 -6.99 -6.23
N SER A 28 22.37 -7.14 -4.92
CA SER A 28 21.22 -7.70 -4.23
C SER A 28 20.05 -6.85 -4.72
N ALA A 29 19.13 -7.46 -5.48
CA ALA A 29 17.92 -6.76 -5.89
C ALA A 29 17.28 -6.26 -4.60
N SER A 30 17.13 -4.94 -4.49
CA SER A 30 16.44 -4.31 -3.37
C SER A 30 15.02 -4.87 -3.32
N ASP A 31 14.52 -5.18 -2.11
CA ASP A 31 13.14 -5.63 -1.94
C ASP A 31 12.11 -4.51 -2.25
N SER A 32 12.57 -3.35 -2.73
CA SER A 32 11.78 -2.18 -3.10
C SER A 32 11.85 -1.81 -4.60
N ASP A 33 12.62 -2.54 -5.41
CA ASP A 33 12.84 -2.24 -6.84
C ASP A 33 12.81 -3.51 -7.71
N TRP A 34 11.93 -3.52 -8.72
CA TRP A 34 11.78 -4.62 -9.68
C TRP A 34 11.81 -4.13 -11.10
N GLN A 35 12.50 -4.87 -11.95
CA GLN A 35 12.66 -4.57 -13.38
C GLN A 35 12.25 -5.77 -14.23
N GLY A 36 11.80 -5.52 -15.47
CA GLY A 36 11.41 -6.56 -16.41
C GLY A 36 10.10 -7.27 -16.04
N VAL A 37 9.17 -6.56 -15.45
CA VAL A 37 7.84 -7.05 -15.09
C VAL A 37 6.86 -6.70 -16.21
N ASP A 38 6.34 -7.71 -16.91
CA ASP A 38 5.45 -7.51 -18.08
C ASP A 38 4.07 -6.97 -17.67
N ARG A 39 3.55 -7.40 -16.51
CA ARG A 39 2.20 -7.03 -16.06
C ARG A 39 2.19 -6.64 -14.58
N VAL A 40 1.70 -5.44 -14.30
CA VAL A 40 1.49 -4.91 -12.94
C VAL A 40 0.02 -4.52 -12.78
N VAL A 41 -0.59 -4.93 -11.67
CA VAL A 41 -1.92 -4.47 -11.28
C VAL A 41 -1.81 -3.78 -9.92
N ALA A 42 -2.35 -2.56 -9.80
CA ALA A 42 -2.46 -1.87 -8.52
C ALA A 42 -3.92 -1.69 -8.12
N VAL A 43 -4.24 -2.08 -6.89
CA VAL A 43 -5.55 -1.90 -6.24
C VAL A 43 -5.33 -1.00 -5.03
N ALA A 44 -6.14 0.03 -4.90
CA ALA A 44 -6.05 0.97 -3.79
C ALA A 44 -6.85 0.48 -2.55
N ASP A 45 -7.27 1.41 -1.75
CA ASP A 45 -7.89 1.28 -0.44
C ASP A 45 -9.13 0.36 -0.47
N VAL A 46 -9.14 -0.65 0.38
CA VAL A 46 -10.22 -1.66 0.44
C VAL A 46 -10.99 -1.65 1.75
N HIS A 47 -10.44 -1.03 2.78
CA HIS A 47 -11.11 -0.66 4.03
C HIS A 47 -12.06 -1.72 4.60
N GLY A 48 -11.54 -2.92 4.84
CA GLY A 48 -12.30 -4.00 5.47
C GLY A 48 -13.50 -4.51 4.68
N ASP A 49 -13.64 -4.16 3.39
CA ASP A 49 -14.71 -4.65 2.51
C ASP A 49 -14.23 -5.86 1.71
N TYR A 50 -14.37 -7.03 2.29
CA TYR A 50 -13.90 -8.28 1.68
C TYR A 50 -14.64 -8.62 0.38
N GLU A 51 -15.92 -8.32 0.26
CA GLU A 51 -16.70 -8.66 -0.94
C GLU A 51 -16.21 -7.86 -2.15
N ASN A 52 -16.08 -6.55 -2.00
CA ASN A 52 -15.57 -5.68 -3.05
C ASN A 52 -14.08 -5.94 -3.34
N TYR A 53 -13.28 -6.22 -2.31
CA TYR A 53 -11.88 -6.63 -2.47
C TYR A 53 -11.76 -7.90 -3.34
N ILE A 54 -12.50 -8.94 -3.06
CA ILE A 54 -12.49 -10.18 -3.87
C ILE A 54 -12.95 -9.91 -5.30
N GLU A 55 -13.96 -9.08 -5.46
CA GLU A 55 -14.51 -8.80 -6.79
C GLU A 55 -13.54 -7.98 -7.65
N VAL A 56 -12.90 -6.93 -7.11
CA VAL A 56 -11.89 -6.16 -7.87
C VAL A 56 -10.70 -7.02 -8.27
N LEU A 57 -10.25 -7.94 -7.41
CA LEU A 57 -9.19 -8.88 -7.77
C LEU A 57 -9.57 -9.87 -8.87
N ARG A 58 -10.85 -10.33 -8.89
CA ARG A 58 -11.37 -11.17 -9.98
C ARG A 58 -11.44 -10.42 -11.30
N GLN A 59 -11.94 -9.19 -11.26
CA GLN A 59 -12.05 -8.32 -12.43
C GLN A 59 -10.67 -7.98 -13.01
N ALA A 60 -9.66 -7.89 -12.16
CA ALA A 60 -8.28 -7.72 -12.55
C ALA A 60 -7.56 -9.04 -12.93
N GLU A 61 -8.28 -10.18 -12.97
CA GLU A 61 -7.76 -11.51 -13.31
C GLU A 61 -6.62 -12.00 -12.39
N LEU A 62 -6.52 -11.46 -11.17
CA LEU A 62 -5.51 -11.84 -10.19
C LEU A 62 -5.86 -13.13 -9.45
N ILE A 63 -7.15 -13.41 -9.28
CA ILE A 63 -7.64 -14.60 -8.58
C ILE A 63 -8.72 -15.35 -9.36
N ASP A 64 -8.77 -16.67 -9.16
CA ASP A 64 -9.81 -17.53 -9.70
C ASP A 64 -11.14 -17.40 -8.91
N ARG A 65 -12.18 -18.12 -9.37
CA ARG A 65 -13.51 -18.14 -8.70
C ARG A 65 -13.48 -18.65 -7.25
N ARG A 66 -12.38 -19.31 -6.84
CA ARG A 66 -12.18 -19.81 -5.47
C ARG A 66 -11.32 -18.89 -4.64
N GLY A 67 -10.98 -17.70 -5.14
CA GLY A 67 -10.11 -16.74 -4.48
C GLY A 67 -8.63 -17.12 -4.48
N ARG A 68 -8.19 -18.04 -5.33
CA ARG A 68 -6.77 -18.44 -5.40
C ARG A 68 -6.05 -17.69 -6.50
N TRP A 69 -4.77 -17.45 -6.32
CA TRP A 69 -3.94 -16.78 -7.32
C TRP A 69 -4.05 -17.41 -8.70
N SER A 70 -4.36 -16.63 -9.69
CA SER A 70 -4.40 -16.97 -11.12
C SER A 70 -3.64 -15.97 -12.00
N GLY A 71 -3.02 -14.95 -11.39
CA GLY A 71 -2.32 -13.88 -12.10
C GLY A 71 -0.97 -14.28 -12.73
N GLY A 72 -0.56 -15.56 -12.61
CA GLY A 72 0.72 -16.02 -13.19
C GLY A 72 1.92 -15.23 -12.65
N THR A 73 2.70 -14.63 -13.55
CA THR A 73 3.88 -13.81 -13.25
C THR A 73 3.56 -12.34 -12.92
N THR A 74 2.29 -11.95 -12.85
CA THR A 74 1.86 -10.60 -12.52
C THR A 74 2.41 -10.14 -11.18
N HIS A 75 2.84 -8.87 -11.10
CA HIS A 75 3.05 -8.18 -9.83
C HIS A 75 1.75 -7.46 -9.43
N PHE A 76 1.20 -7.82 -8.28
CA PHE A 76 0.04 -7.18 -7.69
C PHE A 76 0.47 -6.26 -6.56
N VAL A 77 0.13 -4.98 -6.65
CA VAL A 77 0.36 -3.97 -5.62
C VAL A 77 -0.96 -3.63 -4.93
N GLN A 78 -1.07 -3.92 -3.65
CA GLN A 78 -2.13 -3.39 -2.79
C GLN A 78 -1.58 -2.13 -2.13
N LEU A 79 -2.19 -0.97 -2.40
CA LEU A 79 -1.62 0.35 -2.09
C LEU A 79 -1.78 0.80 -0.61
N GLY A 80 -2.11 -0.10 0.32
CA GLY A 80 -2.36 0.22 1.72
C GLY A 80 -3.84 0.41 2.04
N ASP A 81 -4.12 0.78 3.28
CA ASP A 81 -5.47 0.98 3.82
C ASP A 81 -6.38 -0.25 3.64
N VAL A 82 -5.87 -1.38 4.12
CA VAL A 82 -6.65 -2.62 4.23
C VAL A 82 -7.67 -2.54 5.37
N PRO A 83 -7.31 -2.01 6.59
CA PRO A 83 -8.22 -1.99 7.72
C PRO A 83 -9.20 -0.82 7.72
N ASP A 84 -10.07 -0.86 8.72
CA ASP A 84 -11.05 0.17 9.08
C ASP A 84 -12.26 0.29 8.13
N ARG A 85 -13.27 1.06 8.54
CA ARG A 85 -14.51 1.34 7.79
C ARG A 85 -15.42 0.13 7.55
N GLY A 86 -14.85 -1.04 7.28
CA GLY A 86 -15.54 -2.32 7.07
C GLY A 86 -15.15 -3.36 8.13
N PRO A 87 -15.89 -4.47 8.21
CA PRO A 87 -15.74 -5.46 9.29
C PRO A 87 -14.70 -6.56 9.04
N ASP A 88 -14.16 -6.68 7.83
CA ASP A 88 -13.47 -7.89 7.36
C ASP A 88 -11.95 -7.72 7.19
N SER A 89 -11.31 -6.72 7.84
CA SER A 89 -9.87 -6.44 7.72
C SER A 89 -9.01 -7.68 7.97
N ALA A 90 -9.28 -8.42 9.03
CA ALA A 90 -8.56 -9.66 9.35
C ALA A 90 -8.65 -10.69 8.22
N LYS A 91 -9.82 -10.81 7.59
CA LYS A 91 -10.06 -11.75 6.49
C LYS A 91 -9.32 -11.36 5.22
N ILE A 92 -9.21 -10.05 4.93
CA ILE A 92 -8.43 -9.53 3.80
C ILE A 92 -6.95 -9.77 4.04
N ILE A 93 -6.42 -9.46 5.24
CA ILE A 93 -5.02 -9.68 5.61
C ILE A 93 -4.65 -11.15 5.43
N GLU A 94 -5.46 -12.08 5.96
CA GLU A 94 -5.20 -13.52 5.81
C GLU A 94 -5.23 -13.97 4.34
N HIS A 95 -6.10 -13.39 3.53
CA HIS A 95 -6.14 -13.67 2.10
C HIS A 95 -4.89 -13.13 1.39
N LEU A 96 -4.45 -11.90 1.68
CA LEU A 96 -3.20 -11.33 1.15
C LEU A 96 -1.99 -12.19 1.50
N LYS A 97 -1.83 -12.62 2.77
CA LYS A 97 -0.79 -13.55 3.22
C LYS A 97 -0.80 -14.87 2.42
N ALA A 98 -1.99 -15.36 2.07
CA ALA A 98 -2.12 -16.56 1.24
C ALA A 98 -1.73 -16.29 -0.23
N LEU A 99 -2.14 -15.14 -0.78
CA LEU A 99 -1.80 -14.74 -2.15
C LEU A 99 -0.30 -14.48 -2.33
N GLU A 100 0.40 -13.87 -1.36
CA GLU A 100 1.86 -13.70 -1.38
C GLU A 100 2.59 -15.04 -1.62
N LYS A 101 2.17 -16.08 -0.87
CA LYS A 101 2.75 -17.43 -1.00
C LYS A 101 2.40 -18.08 -2.34
N GLN A 102 1.19 -17.87 -2.85
CA GLN A 102 0.73 -18.47 -4.11
C GLN A 102 1.35 -17.78 -5.31
N ALA A 103 1.40 -16.45 -5.36
CA ALA A 103 2.02 -15.65 -6.41
C ALA A 103 3.51 -16.02 -6.55
N LYS A 104 4.25 -16.05 -5.44
CA LYS A 104 5.67 -16.46 -5.43
C LYS A 104 5.89 -17.82 -6.07
N ARG A 105 5.01 -18.81 -5.84
CA ARG A 105 5.10 -20.14 -6.46
C ARG A 105 4.82 -20.14 -7.96
N ALA A 106 4.03 -19.16 -8.42
CA ALA A 106 3.68 -18.98 -9.83
C ALA A 106 4.68 -18.09 -10.60
N GLY A 107 5.69 -17.53 -9.92
CA GLY A 107 6.67 -16.61 -10.49
C GLY A 107 6.22 -15.13 -10.47
N GLY A 108 5.05 -14.84 -9.88
CA GLY A 108 4.55 -13.49 -9.63
C GLY A 108 4.88 -13.02 -8.23
N LYS A 109 4.37 -11.84 -7.88
CA LYS A 109 4.55 -11.26 -6.55
C LYS A 109 3.34 -10.43 -6.12
N VAL A 110 3.02 -10.47 -4.83
CA VAL A 110 2.08 -9.56 -4.18
C VAL A 110 2.88 -8.61 -3.31
N HIS A 111 2.56 -7.33 -3.40
CA HIS A 111 3.20 -6.25 -2.67
C HIS A 111 2.13 -5.51 -1.85
N PRO A 112 1.82 -5.93 -0.63
CA PRO A 112 1.02 -5.11 0.26
C PRO A 112 1.89 -3.92 0.69
N LEU A 113 1.42 -2.69 0.45
CA LEU A 113 2.06 -1.49 0.96
C LEU A 113 1.43 -1.08 2.29
N ILE A 114 2.20 -0.34 3.07
CA ILE A 114 1.73 0.23 4.32
C ILE A 114 0.94 1.51 4.00
N GLY A 115 -0.31 1.59 4.47
CA GLY A 115 -1.12 2.80 4.45
C GLY A 115 -1.19 3.46 5.83
N ASN A 116 -1.85 4.61 5.92
CA ASN A 116 -1.98 5.31 7.19
C ASN A 116 -2.95 4.61 8.14
N HIS A 117 -3.93 3.87 7.66
CA HIS A 117 -4.85 3.11 8.52
C HIS A 117 -4.17 1.91 9.19
N GLU A 118 -3.19 1.25 8.55
CA GLU A 118 -2.33 0.28 9.22
C GLU A 118 -1.59 0.93 10.38
N VAL A 119 -0.97 2.09 10.16
CA VAL A 119 -0.26 2.85 11.19
C VAL A 119 -1.19 3.28 12.32
N MET A 120 -2.36 3.85 12.00
CA MET A 120 -3.36 4.26 12.99
C MET A 120 -3.73 3.11 13.92
N ASN A 121 -4.00 1.92 13.36
CA ASN A 121 -4.30 0.73 14.15
C ASN A 121 -3.11 0.31 15.03
N MET A 122 -1.88 0.42 14.56
CA MET A 122 -0.69 0.08 15.35
C MET A 122 -0.42 1.12 16.47
N THR A 123 -0.75 2.39 16.27
CA THR A 123 -0.49 3.51 17.19
C THR A 123 -1.66 3.91 18.09
N ASP A 124 -2.70 3.07 18.20
CA ASP A 124 -3.90 3.28 19.04
C ASP A 124 -4.85 4.38 18.57
N ASP A 125 -4.75 4.85 17.32
CA ASP A 125 -5.76 5.73 16.73
C ASP A 125 -6.90 4.88 16.11
N LEU A 126 -7.90 4.55 16.92
CA LEU A 126 -8.96 3.59 16.60
C LEU A 126 -10.26 4.25 16.11
N ARG A 127 -10.25 5.54 15.78
CA ARG A 127 -11.47 6.29 15.46
C ARG A 127 -12.23 5.78 14.22
N TYR A 128 -11.60 4.95 13.39
CA TYR A 128 -12.19 4.41 12.17
C TYR A 128 -12.42 2.90 12.20
N VAL A 129 -12.05 2.24 13.29
CA VAL A 129 -12.22 0.79 13.45
C VAL A 129 -13.71 0.45 13.44
N HIS A 130 -14.10 -0.44 12.54
CA HIS A 130 -15.47 -0.91 12.47
C HIS A 130 -15.75 -1.91 13.63
N PRO A 131 -16.92 -1.85 14.32
CA PRO A 131 -17.24 -2.77 15.41
C PRO A 131 -17.14 -4.26 15.05
N GLY A 132 -17.35 -4.60 13.78
CA GLY A 132 -17.18 -5.96 13.26
C GLY A 132 -15.75 -6.49 13.32
N GLU A 133 -14.74 -5.62 13.33
CA GLU A 133 -13.33 -6.03 13.49
C GLU A 133 -13.07 -6.61 14.89
N TYR A 134 -13.63 -6.00 15.93
CA TYR A 134 -13.57 -6.54 17.29
C TYR A 134 -14.27 -7.90 17.37
N GLU A 135 -15.43 -8.02 16.73
CA GLU A 135 -16.19 -9.29 16.72
C GLU A 135 -15.42 -10.38 15.96
N ALA A 136 -14.75 -10.06 14.84
CA ALA A 136 -13.97 -10.98 14.04
C ALA A 136 -12.76 -11.55 14.80
N LEU A 137 -12.15 -10.77 15.67
CA LEU A 137 -10.97 -11.15 16.46
C LEU A 137 -11.32 -11.73 17.85
N LYS A 138 -12.57 -11.74 18.21
CA LYS A 138 -13.04 -12.17 19.52
C LYS A 138 -12.71 -13.64 19.82
N SER A 139 -11.91 -13.89 20.85
CA SER A 139 -11.53 -15.21 21.31
C SER A 139 -12.53 -15.79 22.34
N ARG A 140 -12.38 -17.08 22.66
CA ARG A 140 -13.14 -17.70 23.76
C ARG A 140 -12.84 -17.05 25.12
N ARG A 141 -11.76 -16.29 25.26
CA ARG A 141 -11.33 -15.61 26.49
C ARG A 141 -11.73 -14.14 26.53
N ALA A 142 -12.42 -13.63 25.50
CA ALA A 142 -12.71 -12.19 25.34
C ALA A 142 -13.37 -11.57 26.60
N LYS A 143 -14.35 -12.25 27.21
CA LYS A 143 -14.99 -11.74 28.46
C LYS A 143 -14.00 -11.58 29.61
N ARG A 144 -13.06 -12.50 29.76
CA ARG A 144 -12.04 -12.41 30.81
C ARG A 144 -11.05 -11.31 30.48
N LEU A 145 -10.56 -11.25 29.22
CA LEU A 145 -9.63 -10.22 28.77
C LEU A 145 -10.21 -8.81 28.94
N GLN A 146 -11.47 -8.61 28.53
CA GLN A 146 -12.18 -7.36 28.73
C GLN A 146 -12.26 -7.00 30.23
N LYS A 147 -12.71 -7.94 31.08
CA LYS A 147 -12.80 -7.69 32.52
C LYS A 147 -11.46 -7.29 33.11
N ASP A 148 -10.40 -8.07 32.84
CA ASP A 148 -9.05 -7.82 33.35
C ASP A 148 -8.50 -6.47 32.86
N TYR A 149 -8.87 -6.04 31.65
CA TYR A 149 -8.53 -4.73 31.10
C TYR A 149 -9.30 -3.61 31.80
N LEU A 150 -10.62 -3.74 31.93
CA LEU A 150 -11.47 -2.72 32.55
C LEU A 150 -11.15 -2.55 34.05
N ASP A 151 -10.82 -3.62 34.76
CA ASP A 151 -10.38 -3.53 36.15
C ASP A 151 -9.15 -2.64 36.26
N ARG A 152 -8.14 -2.78 35.36
CA ARG A 152 -6.96 -1.91 35.35
C ARG A 152 -7.28 -0.45 35.01
N VAL A 153 -8.22 -0.21 34.09
CA VAL A 153 -8.66 1.15 33.77
C VAL A 153 -9.32 1.80 34.97
N VAL A 154 -10.20 1.08 35.64
CA VAL A 154 -10.89 1.52 36.88
C VAL A 154 -9.87 1.84 37.97
N ASP A 155 -8.93 0.91 38.25
CA ASP A 155 -7.89 1.12 39.26
C ASP A 155 -7.04 2.36 38.94
N TYR A 156 -6.71 2.58 37.68
CA TYR A 156 -5.99 3.76 37.23
C TYR A 156 -6.80 5.04 37.49
N VAL A 157 -8.08 5.09 37.13
CA VAL A 157 -8.93 6.26 37.32
C VAL A 157 -9.11 6.56 38.81
N ILE A 158 -9.34 5.54 39.65
CA ILE A 158 -9.40 5.69 41.11
C ILE A 158 -8.11 6.29 41.65
N SER A 159 -6.96 5.81 41.17
CA SER A 159 -5.65 6.30 41.63
C SER A 159 -5.39 7.78 41.27
N GLN A 160 -5.99 8.27 40.18
CA GLN A 160 -5.80 9.66 39.73
C GLN A 160 -6.87 10.63 40.22
N GLN A 161 -8.13 10.16 40.40
CA GLN A 161 -9.29 11.03 40.60
C GLN A 161 -10.15 10.69 41.84
N GLY A 162 -9.85 9.54 42.52
CA GLY A 162 -10.62 9.04 43.66
C GLY A 162 -11.75 8.10 43.26
N GLU A 163 -12.31 7.40 44.29
CA GLU A 163 -13.37 6.39 44.11
C GLU A 163 -14.67 6.99 43.54
N GLU A 164 -14.95 8.25 43.83
CA GLU A 164 -16.12 8.97 43.39
C GLU A 164 -16.18 9.22 41.89
N ALA A 165 -15.05 9.11 41.18
CA ALA A 165 -14.97 9.24 39.72
C ALA A 165 -15.49 7.96 38.98
N VAL A 166 -15.73 6.87 39.69
CA VAL A 166 -16.08 5.57 39.12
C VAL A 166 -17.49 5.17 39.60
N ASP A 167 -18.50 5.81 39.02
CA ASP A 167 -19.90 5.45 39.22
C ASP A 167 -20.42 4.39 38.24
N ASP A 168 -21.68 4.02 38.34
CA ASP A 168 -22.29 3.04 37.43
C ASP A 168 -22.33 3.52 35.98
N ALA A 169 -22.52 4.83 35.73
CA ALA A 169 -22.55 5.40 34.40
C ALA A 169 -21.18 5.33 33.73
N PHE A 170 -20.11 5.61 34.48
CA PHE A 170 -18.76 5.42 34.02
C PHE A 170 -18.47 3.97 33.62
N ARG A 171 -18.84 3.00 34.45
CA ARG A 171 -18.68 1.55 34.16
C ARG A 171 -19.47 1.12 32.92
N GLU A 172 -20.68 1.63 32.73
CA GLU A 172 -21.48 1.36 31.54
C GLU A 172 -20.83 1.95 30.26
N GLN A 173 -20.25 3.14 30.37
CA GLN A 173 -19.53 3.75 29.26
C GLN A 173 -18.27 2.97 28.88
N LEU A 174 -17.50 2.50 29.87
CA LEU A 174 -16.32 1.65 29.61
C LEU A 174 -16.66 0.39 28.81
N LEU A 175 -17.81 -0.25 29.09
CA LEU A 175 -18.24 -1.44 28.35
C LEU A 175 -18.59 -1.12 26.88
N LYS A 176 -19.01 0.11 26.57
CA LYS A 176 -19.27 0.57 25.21
C LYS A 176 -17.98 0.93 24.48
N ASP A 177 -17.06 1.62 25.19
CA ASP A 177 -15.80 2.07 24.61
C ASP A 177 -14.82 0.92 24.37
N TYR A 178 -14.88 -0.13 25.21
CA TYR A 178 -14.02 -1.30 25.13
C TYR A 178 -14.85 -2.59 24.95
N PRO A 179 -15.41 -2.82 23.75
CA PRO A 179 -16.26 -3.98 23.50
C PRO A 179 -15.48 -5.31 23.58
N LEU A 180 -16.21 -6.43 23.59
CA LEU A 180 -15.58 -7.75 23.47
C LEU A 180 -14.79 -7.85 22.16
N GLY A 181 -13.56 -8.33 22.23
CA GLY A 181 -12.63 -8.38 21.11
C GLY A 181 -11.67 -7.19 21.01
N PHE A 182 -11.95 -6.09 21.75
CA PHE A 182 -11.05 -4.93 21.79
C PHE A 182 -9.63 -5.32 22.22
N VAL A 183 -9.47 -6.09 23.27
CA VAL A 183 -8.15 -6.48 23.79
C VAL A 183 -7.41 -7.36 22.79
N GLU A 184 -8.12 -8.29 22.15
CA GLU A 184 -7.56 -9.11 21.09
C GLU A 184 -7.14 -8.27 19.89
N HIS A 185 -7.96 -7.32 19.46
CA HIS A 185 -7.62 -6.39 18.39
C HIS A 185 -6.31 -5.65 18.69
N ARG A 186 -6.18 -5.09 19.91
CA ARG A 186 -4.93 -4.43 20.32
C ARG A 186 -3.73 -5.37 20.33
N GLN A 187 -3.92 -6.65 20.69
CA GLN A 187 -2.87 -7.66 20.65
C GLN A 187 -2.45 -7.99 19.21
N TYR A 188 -3.40 -8.11 18.29
CA TYR A 188 -3.10 -8.36 16.88
C TYR A 188 -2.35 -7.19 16.21
N TRP A 189 -2.71 -5.95 16.53
CA TRP A 189 -2.15 -4.74 15.95
C TRP A 189 -0.94 -4.17 16.71
N SER A 190 -0.54 -4.75 17.84
CA SER A 190 0.72 -4.35 18.50
C SER A 190 1.92 -4.66 17.59
N SER A 191 3.06 -3.99 17.83
CA SER A 191 4.30 -4.23 17.05
C SER A 191 4.76 -5.69 17.06
N GLU A 192 4.47 -6.43 18.13
CA GLU A 192 4.75 -7.88 18.28
C GLU A 192 3.55 -8.77 17.94
N GLY A 193 2.43 -8.18 17.53
CA GLY A 193 1.21 -8.88 17.15
C GLY A 193 1.25 -9.37 15.72
N GLU A 194 0.38 -10.32 15.39
CA GLU A 194 0.39 -10.99 14.09
C GLU A 194 0.21 -10.03 12.91
N PHE A 195 -0.65 -9.00 13.05
CA PHE A 195 -0.86 -8.00 12.02
C PHE A 195 0.25 -6.94 12.04
N GLY A 196 0.69 -6.50 13.23
CA GLY A 196 1.76 -5.54 13.36
C GLY A 196 3.11 -6.05 12.82
N GLU A 197 3.47 -7.31 13.09
CA GLU A 197 4.64 -7.95 12.48
C GLU A 197 4.53 -8.05 10.96
N TRP A 198 3.34 -8.41 10.44
CA TRP A 198 3.10 -8.51 9.00
C TRP A 198 3.22 -7.14 8.33
N VAL A 199 2.57 -6.09 8.87
CA VAL A 199 2.62 -4.72 8.36
C VAL A 199 4.06 -4.18 8.39
N SER A 200 4.75 -4.26 9.54
CA SER A 200 6.13 -3.78 9.69
C SER A 200 7.18 -4.60 8.91
N GLY A 201 6.77 -5.67 8.27
CA GLY A 201 7.56 -6.45 7.30
C GLY A 201 7.46 -5.94 5.85
N HIS A 202 6.50 -5.05 5.54
CA HIS A 202 6.25 -4.56 4.19
C HIS A 202 6.92 -3.22 3.90
N ASN A 203 6.83 -2.79 2.64
CA ASN A 203 7.31 -1.52 2.17
C ASN A 203 6.20 -0.47 2.18
N THR A 204 6.59 0.79 2.25
CA THR A 204 5.71 1.95 2.10
C THR A 204 5.74 2.48 0.67
N VAL A 205 6.90 2.37 0.03
CA VAL A 205 7.15 2.80 -1.35
C VAL A 205 7.95 1.76 -2.10
N ILE A 206 7.54 1.49 -3.35
CA ILE A 206 8.24 0.55 -4.24
C ILE A 206 8.31 1.10 -5.66
N ARG A 207 9.33 0.65 -6.40
CA ARG A 207 9.43 0.87 -7.84
C ARG A 207 9.28 -0.46 -8.58
N ILE A 208 8.41 -0.48 -9.60
CA ILE A 208 8.31 -1.59 -10.54
C ILE A 208 8.45 -1.01 -11.95
N ASN A 209 9.50 -1.42 -12.65
CA ASN A 209 9.90 -0.82 -13.92
C ASN A 209 10.07 0.70 -13.80
N ARG A 210 9.27 1.46 -14.57
CA ARG A 210 9.26 2.93 -14.60
C ARG A 210 8.07 3.52 -13.82
N SER A 211 7.54 2.79 -12.81
CA SER A 211 6.40 3.25 -12.01
C SER A 211 6.71 3.17 -10.52
N LEU A 212 6.45 4.25 -9.80
CA LEU A 212 6.53 4.32 -8.35
C LEU A 212 5.14 4.07 -7.76
N PHE A 213 5.06 3.25 -6.72
CA PHE A 213 3.83 2.94 -6.01
C PHE A 213 3.98 3.34 -4.55
N VAL A 214 3.05 4.10 -4.02
CA VAL A 214 3.06 4.62 -2.66
C VAL A 214 1.62 4.86 -2.21
N HIS A 215 1.32 4.75 -0.92
CA HIS A 215 -0.05 4.89 -0.43
C HIS A 215 -0.58 6.32 -0.60
N GLY A 216 -0.07 7.31 0.15
CA GLY A 216 -0.57 8.69 0.13
C GLY A 216 0.01 9.52 -1.02
N GLY A 217 1.33 9.53 -1.12
CA GLY A 217 2.11 10.32 -2.07
C GLY A 217 3.48 10.62 -1.50
N ILE A 218 4.28 11.34 -2.23
CA ILE A 218 5.61 11.80 -1.77
C ILE A 218 5.72 13.28 -2.12
N SER A 219 6.13 14.13 -1.17
CA SER A 219 6.43 15.53 -1.44
C SER A 219 7.92 15.74 -1.75
N SER A 220 8.26 16.94 -2.20
CA SER A 220 9.65 17.38 -2.43
C SER A 220 10.55 17.26 -1.20
N ASP A 221 10.01 17.15 0.02
CA ASP A 221 10.78 16.96 1.25
C ASP A 221 11.56 15.62 1.25
N PHE A 222 11.22 14.72 0.35
CA PHE A 222 11.82 13.39 0.22
C PHE A 222 12.83 13.27 -0.94
N LEU A 223 13.17 14.35 -1.63
CA LEU A 223 14.12 14.35 -2.75
C LEU A 223 15.57 14.00 -2.34
N GLU A 224 15.89 13.96 -1.05
CA GLU A 224 17.19 13.48 -0.56
C GLU A 224 17.15 12.04 -0.03
N GLN A 225 15.97 11.37 -0.10
CA GLN A 225 15.77 10.02 0.41
C GLN A 225 15.84 8.98 -0.71
N THR A 226 16.34 7.78 -0.38
CA THR A 226 16.21 6.60 -1.25
C THR A 226 14.96 5.79 -0.89
N LEU A 227 14.51 4.89 -1.77
CA LEU A 227 13.40 3.98 -1.48
C LEU A 227 13.67 3.14 -0.23
N GLU A 228 14.90 2.64 -0.09
CA GLU A 228 15.33 1.87 1.07
C GLU A 228 15.25 2.70 2.34
N SER A 229 15.77 3.95 2.33
CA SER A 229 15.76 4.80 3.53
C SER A 229 14.35 5.15 3.97
N ILE A 230 13.43 5.43 3.05
CA ILE A 230 12.02 5.67 3.35
C ILE A 230 11.39 4.44 4.01
N ASN A 231 11.56 3.27 3.39
CA ASN A 231 11.01 2.01 3.88
C ASN A 231 11.60 1.60 5.23
N ASP A 232 12.91 1.75 5.42
CA ASP A 232 13.58 1.38 6.67
C ASP A 232 13.17 2.29 7.83
N ASN A 233 13.00 3.59 7.59
CA ASN A 233 12.55 4.53 8.62
C ASN A 233 11.12 4.21 9.07
N VAL A 234 10.18 4.02 8.14
CA VAL A 234 8.80 3.65 8.48
C VAL A 234 8.76 2.32 9.24
N ARG A 235 9.44 1.27 8.74
CA ARG A 235 9.50 -0.03 9.41
C ARG A 235 10.12 0.07 10.81
N SER A 236 11.15 0.88 11.00
CA SER A 236 11.81 1.08 12.29
C SER A 236 10.88 1.73 13.30
N GLU A 237 10.15 2.78 12.91
CA GLU A 237 9.16 3.44 13.79
C GLU A 237 8.03 2.48 14.17
N LEU A 238 7.53 1.65 13.24
CA LEU A 238 6.46 0.68 13.51
C LEU A 238 6.89 -0.49 14.41
N ARG A 239 8.17 -0.89 14.36
CA ARG A 239 8.69 -1.97 15.23
C ARG A 239 8.96 -1.50 16.66
N SER A 240 9.18 -0.22 16.86
CA SER A 240 9.46 0.37 18.17
C SER A 240 8.64 1.64 18.36
N ILE A 241 7.30 1.49 18.40
CA ILE A 241 6.37 2.61 18.48
C ILE A 241 6.64 3.43 19.74
N ASP A 242 7.13 4.64 19.54
CA ASP A 242 7.25 5.67 20.56
C ASP A 242 6.37 6.87 20.16
N PRO A 243 5.21 7.08 20.80
CA PRO A 243 4.30 8.17 20.45
C PRO A 243 4.93 9.57 20.48
N SER A 244 6.07 9.74 21.14
CA SER A 244 6.80 11.01 21.17
C SER A 244 7.75 11.23 19.99
N ASN A 245 7.94 10.20 19.12
CA ASN A 245 8.94 10.21 18.05
C ASN A 245 8.45 9.48 16.78
N LEU A 246 7.29 9.85 16.27
CA LEU A 246 6.72 9.31 15.03
C LEU A 246 6.90 10.32 13.89
N SER A 247 8.15 10.47 13.42
CA SER A 247 8.50 11.53 12.48
C SER A 247 8.25 11.17 11.00
N PHE A 248 8.25 9.88 10.67
CA PHE A 248 7.98 9.39 9.32
C PHE A 248 6.53 8.93 9.16
N VAL A 249 6.00 8.16 10.11
CA VAL A 249 4.65 7.59 10.00
C VAL A 249 3.54 8.62 10.19
N ASP A 250 3.77 9.72 10.92
CA ASP A 250 2.82 10.82 11.12
C ASP A 250 3.08 12.04 10.21
N ASN A 251 4.09 11.97 9.34
CA ASN A 251 4.44 13.10 8.48
C ASN A 251 3.36 13.34 7.43
N GLN A 252 2.66 14.48 7.54
CA GLN A 252 1.57 14.87 6.63
C GLN A 252 2.05 15.16 5.18
N ARG A 253 3.35 15.35 4.98
CA ARG A 253 3.98 15.49 3.66
C ARG A 253 4.72 14.22 3.24
N GLY A 254 4.63 13.17 4.05
CA GLY A 254 5.28 11.87 3.87
C GLY A 254 4.41 10.86 3.13
N PRO A 255 4.97 9.67 2.87
CA PRO A 255 4.43 8.67 1.96
C PRO A 255 3.06 8.11 2.36
N LEU A 256 2.66 8.25 3.64
CA LEU A 256 1.41 7.69 4.16
C LEU A 256 0.24 8.70 4.14
N TRP A 257 0.53 10.02 4.11
CA TRP A 257 -0.51 11.04 4.32
C TRP A 257 -0.58 12.09 3.22
N TYR A 258 0.46 12.26 2.39
CA TYR A 258 0.54 13.36 1.47
C TYR A 258 -0.51 13.27 0.36
N ARG A 259 -1.37 14.28 0.26
CA ARG A 259 -2.46 14.36 -0.72
C ARG A 259 -2.20 15.35 -1.86
N GLY A 260 -1.05 16.04 -1.86
CA GLY A 260 -0.76 17.08 -2.85
C GLY A 260 -0.69 16.57 -4.29
N LEU A 261 -0.40 15.28 -4.49
CA LEU A 261 -0.39 14.67 -5.83
C LEU A 261 -1.80 14.29 -6.32
N SER A 262 -2.70 13.89 -5.41
CA SER A 262 -4.04 13.38 -5.73
C SER A 262 -5.15 14.42 -5.65
N MET A 263 -4.97 15.50 -4.87
CA MET A 263 -5.98 16.54 -4.62
C MET A 263 -5.57 17.91 -5.13
N GLY A 264 -6.55 18.82 -5.20
CA GLY A 264 -6.35 20.22 -5.53
C GLY A 264 -6.12 20.48 -7.02
N GLU A 265 -5.91 21.76 -7.36
CA GLU A 265 -5.64 22.17 -8.73
C GLU A 265 -4.25 21.72 -9.20
N GLN A 266 -4.13 21.41 -10.48
CA GLN A 266 -2.85 21.09 -11.12
C GLN A 266 -2.08 22.39 -11.42
N THR A 267 -1.45 22.95 -10.38
CA THR A 267 -0.67 24.17 -10.52
C THR A 267 0.72 23.89 -11.12
N PRO A 268 1.35 24.89 -11.80
CA PRO A 268 2.72 24.73 -12.30
C PRO A 268 3.72 24.34 -11.20
N LEU A 269 3.57 24.84 -9.99
CA LEU A 269 4.44 24.52 -8.86
C LEU A 269 4.38 23.04 -8.47
N ILE A 270 3.18 22.46 -8.42
CA ILE A 270 3.03 21.03 -8.13
C ILE A 270 3.50 20.17 -9.33
N ALA A 271 3.30 20.65 -10.56
CA ALA A 271 3.83 19.98 -11.75
C ALA A 271 5.37 19.89 -11.74
N GLU A 272 6.06 20.97 -11.34
CA GLU A 272 7.51 20.98 -11.12
C GLU A 272 7.93 20.02 -10.00
N GLU A 273 7.18 19.96 -8.91
CA GLU A 273 7.41 18.98 -7.83
C GLU A 273 7.28 17.53 -8.34
N VAL A 274 6.23 17.25 -9.13
CA VAL A 274 6.05 15.92 -9.77
C VAL A 274 7.24 15.59 -10.67
N ASP A 275 7.68 16.52 -11.52
CA ASP A 275 8.80 16.27 -12.42
C ASP A 275 10.11 16.01 -11.67
N ALA A 276 10.38 16.75 -10.59
CA ALA A 276 11.54 16.52 -9.74
C ALA A 276 11.51 15.14 -9.05
N LEU A 277 10.33 14.70 -8.60
CA LEU A 277 10.16 13.37 -8.00
C LEU A 277 10.37 12.26 -9.05
N LEU A 278 9.83 12.41 -10.24
CA LEU A 278 10.00 11.44 -11.33
C LEU A 278 11.48 11.29 -11.71
N GLU A 279 12.22 12.41 -11.82
CA GLU A 279 13.65 12.40 -12.08
C GLU A 279 14.43 11.73 -10.96
N HIS A 280 14.15 12.11 -9.70
CA HIS A 280 14.83 11.59 -8.52
C HIS A 280 14.70 10.07 -8.37
N PHE A 281 13.49 9.54 -8.51
CA PHE A 281 13.23 8.10 -8.39
C PHE A 281 13.42 7.32 -9.70
N ASP A 282 13.82 7.98 -10.79
CA ASP A 282 14.00 7.39 -12.13
C ASP A 282 12.76 6.62 -12.59
N VAL A 283 11.60 7.29 -12.60
CA VAL A 283 10.29 6.74 -13.00
C VAL A 283 9.55 7.68 -13.96
N ASP A 284 8.58 7.15 -14.69
CA ASP A 284 7.72 7.92 -15.59
C ASP A 284 6.40 8.32 -14.92
N ARG A 285 6.04 7.65 -13.82
CA ARG A 285 4.77 7.91 -13.11
C ARG A 285 4.80 7.50 -11.65
N ILE A 286 3.87 8.08 -10.89
CA ILE A 286 3.59 7.76 -9.48
C ILE A 286 2.15 7.30 -9.38
N VAL A 287 1.90 6.13 -8.78
CA VAL A 287 0.58 5.57 -8.51
C VAL A 287 0.29 5.70 -7.02
N VAL A 288 -0.82 6.35 -6.67
CA VAL A 288 -1.19 6.65 -5.27
C VAL A 288 -2.61 6.17 -4.95
N GLY A 289 -2.87 5.83 -3.68
CA GLY A 289 -4.17 5.51 -3.09
C GLY A 289 -4.70 6.66 -2.22
N HIS A 290 -5.18 6.35 -1.01
CA HIS A 290 -5.43 7.25 0.12
C HIS A 290 -6.55 8.28 -0.06
N THR A 291 -6.82 8.73 -1.25
CA THR A 291 -7.73 9.83 -1.51
C THR A 291 -8.86 9.36 -2.41
N PRO A 292 -10.04 9.04 -1.85
CA PRO A 292 -11.18 8.63 -2.66
C PRO A 292 -11.51 9.67 -3.73
N GLY A 293 -11.52 9.23 -4.99
CA GLY A 293 -11.69 10.11 -6.14
C GLY A 293 -13.11 10.10 -6.70
N PHE A 294 -13.22 10.02 -8.01
CA PHE A 294 -14.45 10.16 -8.78
C PHE A 294 -15.08 8.82 -9.17
N GLY A 295 -14.87 7.77 -8.38
CA GLY A 295 -15.36 6.41 -8.69
C GLY A 295 -14.51 5.66 -9.72
N THR A 296 -13.34 6.17 -10.05
CA THR A 296 -12.40 5.60 -11.02
C THR A 296 -10.97 6.02 -10.72
N VAL A 297 -10.01 5.50 -11.47
CA VAL A 297 -8.64 6.00 -11.50
C VAL A 297 -8.61 7.38 -12.14
N VAL A 298 -7.95 8.34 -11.49
CA VAL A 298 -7.85 9.74 -11.94
C VAL A 298 -6.44 10.02 -12.43
N PRO A 299 -6.21 10.13 -13.76
CA PRO A 299 -4.94 10.58 -14.29
C PRO A 299 -4.76 12.08 -14.06
N ARG A 300 -3.55 12.49 -13.69
CA ARG A 300 -3.18 13.88 -13.41
C ARG A 300 -1.81 14.19 -14.02
N TYR A 301 -1.55 15.45 -14.31
CA TYR A 301 -0.25 15.92 -14.84
C TYR A 301 0.18 15.13 -16.09
N ASN A 302 -0.73 14.96 -17.07
CA ASN A 302 -0.51 14.12 -18.27
C ASN A 302 -0.15 12.67 -17.93
N ALA A 303 -0.93 12.05 -17.02
CA ALA A 303 -0.74 10.68 -16.52
C ALA A 303 0.60 10.42 -15.79
N LYS A 304 1.33 11.45 -15.40
CA LYS A 304 2.49 11.35 -14.52
C LYS A 304 2.11 10.94 -13.09
N VAL A 305 0.88 11.22 -12.68
CA VAL A 305 0.29 10.75 -11.42
C VAL A 305 -1.01 10.02 -11.73
N LEU A 306 -1.19 8.84 -11.12
CA LEU A 306 -2.42 8.06 -11.18
C LEU A 306 -2.99 7.95 -9.76
N ALA A 307 -4.06 8.72 -9.46
CA ALA A 307 -4.79 8.58 -8.21
C ALA A 307 -5.76 7.39 -8.35
N ALA A 308 -5.39 6.27 -7.73
CA ALA A 308 -6.00 4.97 -7.96
C ALA A 308 -7.16 4.66 -6.99
N ASP A 309 -7.35 5.45 -5.93
CA ASP A 309 -8.43 5.23 -4.97
C ASP A 309 -9.77 5.65 -5.58
N SER A 310 -10.48 4.66 -6.11
CA SER A 310 -11.81 4.82 -6.70
C SER A 310 -12.94 4.82 -5.66
N GLY A 311 -12.66 4.47 -4.40
CA GLY A 311 -13.68 4.23 -3.38
C GLY A 311 -14.24 2.81 -3.46
N ILE A 312 -13.37 1.80 -3.48
CA ILE A 312 -13.73 0.36 -3.59
C ILE A 312 -14.64 -0.09 -2.47
N ALA A 313 -14.35 0.31 -1.23
CA ALA A 313 -15.19 -0.04 -0.10
C ALA A 313 -16.60 0.54 -0.24
N ALA A 314 -17.64 -0.21 0.16
CA ALA A 314 -19.04 0.25 0.16
C ALA A 314 -19.23 1.54 0.97
N HIS A 315 -18.39 1.78 1.98
CA HIS A 315 -18.34 3.03 2.73
C HIS A 315 -18.10 4.25 1.83
N TYR A 316 -17.34 4.09 0.74
CA TYR A 316 -16.99 5.15 -0.22
C TYR A 316 -17.72 5.01 -1.57
N GLY A 317 -18.69 4.12 -1.67
CA GLY A 317 -19.55 3.98 -2.84
C GLY A 317 -19.44 2.64 -3.57
N GLY A 318 -18.43 1.83 -3.31
CA GLY A 318 -18.29 0.50 -3.90
C GLY A 318 -17.89 0.53 -5.38
N HIS A 319 -17.02 1.48 -5.77
CA HIS A 319 -16.56 1.69 -7.13
C HIS A 319 -15.35 0.78 -7.44
N LEU A 320 -15.56 -0.25 -8.25
CA LEU A 320 -14.54 -1.26 -8.50
C LEU A 320 -13.65 -0.86 -9.68
N ALA A 321 -12.52 -0.24 -9.36
CA ALA A 321 -11.50 0.08 -10.35
C ALA A 321 -10.09 -0.30 -9.85
N SER A 322 -9.19 -0.55 -10.80
CA SER A 322 -7.77 -0.81 -10.54
C SER A 322 -6.91 -0.29 -11.69
N VAL A 323 -5.64 -0.03 -11.42
CA VAL A 323 -4.65 0.32 -12.45
C VAL A 323 -4.05 -0.96 -13.01
N LEU A 324 -3.99 -1.07 -14.33
CA LEU A 324 -3.23 -2.10 -15.05
C LEU A 324 -2.12 -1.43 -15.84
N ILE A 325 -0.88 -1.92 -15.68
CA ILE A 325 0.25 -1.58 -16.54
C ILE A 325 0.69 -2.88 -17.20
N GLU A 326 0.58 -2.98 -18.52
CA GLU A 326 0.87 -4.19 -19.27
C GLU A 326 1.57 -3.81 -20.59
N ASP A 327 2.72 -4.42 -20.85
CA ASP A 327 3.53 -4.14 -22.04
C ASP A 327 3.86 -2.64 -22.26
N GLY A 328 3.97 -1.87 -21.18
CA GLY A 328 4.23 -0.43 -21.20
C GLY A 328 2.98 0.45 -21.38
N GLU A 329 1.83 -0.12 -21.70
CA GLU A 329 0.56 0.59 -21.78
C GLU A 329 -0.15 0.64 -20.42
N ILE A 330 -0.99 1.67 -20.22
CA ILE A 330 -1.68 1.92 -18.94
C ILE A 330 -3.20 1.90 -19.16
N PHE A 331 -3.89 1.16 -18.30
CA PHE A 331 -5.33 1.05 -18.35
C PHE A 331 -5.93 1.22 -16.95
N THR A 332 -7.15 1.71 -16.90
CA THR A 332 -8.06 1.45 -15.78
C THR A 332 -8.85 0.18 -16.09
N ILE A 333 -8.90 -0.74 -15.14
CA ILE A 333 -9.90 -1.82 -15.16
C ILE A 333 -11.10 -1.32 -14.37
N GLN A 334 -12.15 -0.85 -15.05
CA GLN A 334 -13.40 -0.40 -14.44
C GLN A 334 -14.45 -1.50 -14.58
N ARG A 335 -14.96 -2.03 -13.46
CA ARG A 335 -15.96 -3.11 -13.49
C ARG A 335 -15.58 -4.28 -14.43
N GLY A 336 -14.28 -4.60 -14.51
CA GLY A 336 -13.74 -5.66 -15.37
C GLY A 336 -13.50 -5.28 -16.82
N GLN A 337 -13.79 -4.04 -17.23
CA GLN A 337 -13.51 -3.53 -18.58
C GLN A 337 -12.22 -2.71 -18.58
N ARG A 338 -11.33 -2.96 -19.55
CA ARG A 338 -10.08 -2.22 -19.73
C ARG A 338 -10.37 -0.92 -20.49
N VAL A 339 -10.08 0.21 -19.89
CA VAL A 339 -10.18 1.55 -20.48
C VAL A 339 -8.79 2.14 -20.55
N PRO A 340 -8.24 2.48 -21.73
CA PRO A 340 -6.92 3.08 -21.83
C PRO A 340 -6.87 4.42 -21.11
N ILE A 341 -5.80 4.64 -20.31
CA ILE A 341 -5.54 5.94 -19.68
C ILE A 341 -4.85 6.84 -20.71
N PRO A 342 -5.37 8.06 -20.98
CA PRO A 342 -4.75 8.97 -21.94
C PRO A 342 -3.37 9.46 -21.43
N SER A 343 -2.42 9.60 -22.34
CA SER A 343 -1.07 10.10 -22.02
C SER A 343 -1.01 11.64 -21.88
N SER A 344 -2.13 12.32 -22.08
CA SER A 344 -2.24 13.77 -21.91
C SER A 344 -3.62 14.17 -21.40
N ASP A 345 -3.68 15.32 -20.73
CA ASP A 345 -4.93 15.84 -20.16
C ASP A 345 -5.98 16.16 -21.24
N ALA A 346 -5.57 16.36 -22.49
CA ALA A 346 -6.50 16.55 -23.61
C ALA A 346 -7.42 15.35 -23.89
N GLY A 347 -7.03 14.15 -23.48
CA GLY A 347 -7.85 12.93 -23.63
C GLY A 347 -8.76 12.62 -22.45
N LEU A 348 -8.75 13.43 -21.39
CA LEU A 348 -9.46 13.12 -20.13
C LEU A 348 -10.97 13.11 -20.30
N LEU A 349 -11.55 14.00 -21.13
CA LEU A 349 -13.00 14.04 -21.36
C LEU A 349 -13.51 12.73 -21.95
N ASP A 350 -12.86 12.21 -22.99
CA ASP A 350 -13.25 10.95 -23.63
C ASP A 350 -13.02 9.75 -22.70
N TYR A 351 -11.94 9.78 -21.92
CA TYR A 351 -11.67 8.78 -20.92
C TYR A 351 -12.80 8.72 -19.86
N TYR A 352 -13.17 9.85 -19.26
CA TYR A 352 -14.22 9.88 -18.24
C TYR A 352 -15.61 9.56 -18.81
N ARG A 353 -15.91 9.93 -20.04
CA ARG A 353 -17.14 9.50 -20.73
C ARG A 353 -17.19 7.99 -20.87
N SER A 354 -16.09 7.35 -21.28
CA SER A 354 -16.00 5.90 -21.39
C SER A 354 -16.19 5.20 -20.03
N ILE A 355 -15.63 5.76 -18.95
CA ILE A 355 -15.86 5.26 -17.59
C ILE A 355 -17.34 5.41 -17.20
N ASN A 356 -17.97 6.56 -17.48
CA ASN A 356 -19.36 6.82 -17.14
C ASN A 356 -20.35 5.92 -17.91
N GLU A 357 -20.00 5.47 -19.11
CA GLU A 357 -20.77 4.45 -19.84
C GLU A 357 -20.75 3.09 -19.13
N ILE A 358 -19.60 2.72 -18.50
CA ILE A 358 -19.44 1.46 -17.78
C ILE A 358 -20.12 1.53 -16.41
N GLU A 359 -20.02 2.66 -15.72
CA GLU A 359 -20.56 2.87 -14.38
C GLU A 359 -21.30 4.22 -14.30
N PRO A 360 -22.54 4.28 -14.81
CA PRO A 360 -23.33 5.50 -14.80
C PRO A 360 -23.84 5.86 -13.40
N GLY A 361 -24.11 7.16 -13.18
CA GLY A 361 -24.71 7.66 -11.95
C GLY A 361 -23.70 7.99 -10.83
N VAL A 362 -22.41 7.96 -11.12
CA VAL A 362 -21.38 8.45 -10.21
C VAL A 362 -21.36 9.98 -10.26
N LYS A 363 -22.04 10.62 -9.30
CA LYS A 363 -22.29 12.07 -9.31
C LYS A 363 -21.04 12.94 -9.45
N ASN A 364 -19.96 12.55 -8.78
CA ASN A 364 -18.70 13.29 -8.83
C ASN A 364 -18.06 13.17 -10.23
N LEU A 365 -18.14 12.00 -10.87
CA LEU A 365 -17.65 11.80 -12.23
C LEU A 365 -18.48 12.59 -13.24
N GLU A 366 -19.81 12.54 -13.14
CA GLU A 366 -20.69 13.33 -14.00
C GLU A 366 -20.49 14.84 -13.85
N PHE A 367 -20.18 15.29 -12.62
CA PHE A 367 -19.81 16.70 -12.38
C PHE A 367 -18.48 17.05 -13.06
N LEU A 368 -17.46 16.18 -12.94
CA LEU A 368 -16.15 16.38 -13.58
C LEU A 368 -16.26 16.44 -15.10
N ILE A 369 -17.07 15.55 -15.71
CA ILE A 369 -17.33 15.56 -17.16
C ILE A 369 -17.91 16.91 -17.60
N ARG A 370 -18.94 17.42 -16.89
CA ARG A 370 -19.54 18.73 -17.20
C ARG A 370 -18.53 19.88 -17.10
N GLN A 371 -17.67 19.87 -16.08
CA GLN A 371 -16.63 20.91 -15.93
C GLN A 371 -15.62 20.91 -17.09
N LEU A 372 -15.28 19.71 -17.59
CA LEU A 372 -14.39 19.59 -18.75
C LEU A 372 -15.07 20.02 -20.05
N GLU A 373 -16.35 19.73 -20.22
CA GLU A 373 -17.16 20.20 -21.38
C GLU A 373 -17.28 21.73 -21.40
N GLU A 374 -17.56 22.35 -20.24
CA GLU A 374 -17.68 23.81 -20.12
C GLU A 374 -16.33 24.53 -20.30
N GLY A 375 -15.23 23.91 -19.88
CA GLY A 375 -13.87 24.45 -20.05
C GLY A 375 -13.37 24.42 -21.49
N ASP A 376 -13.82 23.45 -22.29
CA ASP A 376 -13.49 23.29 -23.71
C ASP A 376 -14.29 24.26 -24.62
N GLU A 377 -15.43 24.79 -24.13
CA GLU A 377 -16.25 25.78 -24.82
C GLU A 377 -15.82 27.25 -24.60
N SER A 378 -14.77 27.49 -23.77
CA SER A 378 -14.27 28.86 -23.56
C SER A 378 -13.37 29.29 -24.74
N PRO A 379 -13.68 30.38 -25.47
CA PRO A 379 -13.01 30.79 -26.70
C PRO A 379 -11.59 31.30 -26.50
#